data_cb3bbabfb2958b4935189194f298619c
#
_entry.id   cb3bbabfb2958b4935189194f298619c
#
_cell.length_a   1.000
_cell.length_b   1.000
_cell.length_c   1.000
_cell.angle_alpha   90.00
_cell.angle_beta   90.00
_cell.angle_gamma   90.00
#
_symmetry.space_group_name_H-M   'P 1'
#
loop_
_entity.id
_entity.type
_entity.pdbx_description
1 polymer ?
#
loop_
_entity_poly.entity_id
_entity_poly.type
_entity_poly.pdbx_seq_one_letter_code
_entity_poly.pdbx_strand_id
1 'polypeptide(L)'
;MTTERRRFLRMRRLLSARICFNGRWSTMDCVVRNMSDGGAMLEFPGAVMLPHSFDLEIAERESSYKASLCWQDGKRAGVAFPAA
;
A
#
# COMPACT_ATOMS: atom_id res chain seq x y z
N MET A 1 15.11 -20.94 11.59
CA MET A 1 14.86 -20.36 11.80
C MET A 1 13.94 -19.58 11.16
N THR A 2 13.33 -19.22 11.17
CA THR A 2 12.34 -18.59 10.65
C THR A 2 12.64 -17.29 10.14
N THR A 3 13.70 -17.19 9.55
CA THR A 3 14.10 -16.00 8.96
C THR A 3 13.25 -15.58 7.86
N GLU A 4 12.64 -16.48 7.14
CA GLU A 4 11.83 -16.15 6.05
C GLU A 4 10.69 -15.31 6.42
N ARG A 5 10.06 -15.57 7.52
CA ARG A 5 8.94 -14.82 7.90
C ARG A 5 9.29 -13.41 8.09
N ARG A 6 10.43 -13.17 8.65
CA ARG A 6 10.84 -11.84 8.89
C ARG A 6 11.09 -11.09 7.65
N ARG A 7 11.54 -11.73 6.60
CA ARG A 7 11.81 -11.04 5.39
C ARG A 7 10.59 -10.39 4.82
N PHE A 8 9.44 -11.00 4.95
CA PHE A 8 8.26 -10.44 4.39
C PHE A 8 7.81 -9.20 5.13
N LEU A 9 8.11 -9.11 6.38
CA LEU A 9 7.63 -8.02 7.15
C LEU A 9 8.64 -6.96 7.44
N ARG A 10 9.89 -7.11 6.92
CA ARG A 10 10.86 -6.27 7.30
C ARG A 10 11.11 -5.22 6.39
N MET A 11 10.49 -4.17 6.36
CA MET A 11 10.76 -3.05 5.55
C MET A 11 11.29 -2.02 6.43
N ARG A 12 12.59 -1.85 6.40
CA ARG A 12 13.22 -0.92 7.25
C ARG A 12 13.14 0.48 6.79
N ARG A 13 12.90 0.73 5.55
CA ARG A 13 12.76 2.08 5.07
C ARG A 13 11.41 2.26 4.46
N LEU A 14 10.94 3.48 4.48
CA LEU A 14 9.65 3.79 3.90
C LEU A 14 9.78 3.93 2.40
N LEU A 15 8.81 3.48 1.68
CA LEU A 15 8.81 3.59 0.24
C LEU A 15 7.78 4.62 -0.19
N SER A 16 8.18 5.50 -1.08
CA SER A 16 7.25 6.47 -1.66
C SER A 16 6.32 5.76 -2.61
N ALA A 17 5.06 6.08 -2.53
CA ALA A 17 4.05 5.43 -3.34
C ALA A 17 2.91 6.38 -3.63
N ARG A 18 2.00 5.93 -4.44
CA ARG A 18 0.84 6.69 -4.80
C ARG A 18 -0.29 5.72 -5.09
N ILE A 19 -1.49 6.07 -4.69
CA ILE A 19 -2.63 5.26 -5.10
C ILE A 19 -3.33 5.97 -6.23
N CYS A 20 -3.90 5.20 -7.15
CA CYS A 20 -4.65 5.71 -8.28
C CYS A 20 -6.02 5.07 -8.26
N PHE A 21 -7.05 5.84 -8.48
CA PHE A 21 -8.40 5.31 -8.47
C PHE A 21 -9.28 6.17 -9.36
N ASN A 22 -10.54 5.86 -9.43
CA ASN A 22 -11.50 6.60 -10.22
C ASN A 22 -11.05 6.65 -11.67
N GLY A 23 -10.73 5.48 -12.22
CA GLY A 23 -10.26 5.40 -13.60
C GLY A 23 -8.93 6.09 -13.81
N ARG A 24 -8.14 6.18 -12.75
CA ARG A 24 -6.82 6.82 -12.74
C ARG A 24 -6.91 8.34 -12.86
N TRP A 25 -8.09 8.89 -12.69
CA TRP A 25 -8.24 10.33 -12.70
C TRP A 25 -7.86 10.93 -11.36
N SER A 26 -7.84 10.13 -10.31
CA SER A 26 -7.52 10.60 -8.97
C SER A 26 -6.30 9.89 -8.44
N THR A 27 -5.42 10.62 -7.80
CA THR A 27 -4.23 10.02 -7.18
C THR A 27 -4.01 10.64 -5.82
N MET A 28 -3.35 9.91 -4.95
CA MET A 28 -2.93 10.43 -3.66
C MET A 28 -1.58 9.87 -3.34
N ASP A 29 -0.69 10.72 -2.87
CA ASP A 29 0.65 10.28 -2.47
C ASP A 29 0.59 9.66 -1.08
N CYS A 30 1.42 8.68 -0.86
CA CYS A 30 1.49 8.04 0.45
C CYS A 30 2.86 7.37 0.58
N VAL A 31 3.10 6.79 1.75
CA VAL A 31 4.31 5.99 1.93
C VAL A 31 3.88 4.60 2.36
N VAL A 32 4.63 3.60 1.93
CA VAL A 32 4.42 2.23 2.34
C VAL A 32 5.28 2.00 3.57
N ARG A 33 4.64 1.71 4.69
CA ARG A 33 5.36 1.50 5.93
C ARG A 33 5.80 0.07 6.08
N ASN A 34 5.02 -0.86 5.61
CA ASN A 34 5.44 -2.25 5.53
C ASN A 34 4.71 -2.94 4.42
N MET A 35 5.26 -4.01 3.93
CA MET A 35 4.73 -4.68 2.77
C MET A 35 5.13 -6.13 2.79
N SER A 36 4.24 -6.98 2.31
CA SER A 36 4.53 -8.39 2.11
C SER A 36 3.88 -8.80 0.81
N ASP A 37 3.92 -10.06 0.48
CA ASP A 37 3.29 -10.55 -0.73
C ASP A 37 1.79 -10.36 -0.70
N GLY A 38 1.21 -10.37 0.47
CA GLY A 38 -0.24 -10.33 0.59
C GLY A 38 -0.82 -8.96 0.82
N GLY A 39 -0.02 -7.96 1.10
CA GLY A 39 -0.59 -6.64 1.35
C GLY A 39 0.42 -5.65 1.86
N ALA A 40 -0.05 -4.51 2.30
CA ALA A 40 0.82 -3.44 2.75
C ALA A 40 0.09 -2.53 3.73
N MET A 41 0.85 -1.78 4.50
CA MET A 41 0.30 -0.72 5.31
C MET A 41 0.78 0.60 4.75
N LEU A 42 -0.16 1.49 4.52
CA LEU A 42 0.11 2.79 3.90
C LEU A 42 -0.13 3.89 4.90
N GLU A 43 0.61 4.96 4.74
CA GLU A 43 0.38 6.14 5.55
C GLU A 43 0.30 7.34 4.63
N PHE A 44 -0.67 8.20 4.87
CA PHE A 44 -0.95 9.37 4.05
C PHE A 44 -0.59 10.64 4.82
N PRO A 45 -0.38 11.75 4.15
CA PRO A 45 -0.03 12.98 4.84
C PRO A 45 -1.12 13.51 5.75
N GLY A 46 -2.35 13.13 5.49
CA GLY A 46 -3.47 13.56 6.31
C GLY A 46 -4.54 12.50 6.31
N ALA A 47 -5.58 12.73 7.07
CA ALA A 47 -6.68 11.77 7.10
C ALA A 47 -7.34 11.72 5.75
N VAL A 48 -7.69 10.53 5.29
CA VAL A 48 -8.25 10.32 3.97
C VAL A 48 -9.43 9.39 4.03
N MET A 49 -10.25 9.44 3.00
CA MET A 49 -11.32 8.48 2.80
C MET A 49 -10.97 7.76 1.53
N LEU A 50 -10.73 6.47 1.63
CA LEU A 50 -10.27 5.70 0.49
C LEU A 50 -11.36 4.86 -0.12
N PRO A 51 -11.31 4.62 -1.43
CA PRO A 51 -12.26 3.71 -2.05
C PRO A 51 -11.93 2.28 -1.69
N HIS A 52 -12.81 1.36 -2.00
CA HIS A 52 -12.65 -0.04 -1.72
C HIS A 52 -11.47 -0.65 -2.43
N SER A 53 -11.17 -0.19 -3.62
CA SER A 53 -10.06 -0.73 -4.38
C SER A 53 -9.39 0.36 -5.17
N PHE A 54 -8.13 0.16 -5.44
CA PHE A 54 -7.33 1.14 -6.19
C PHE A 54 -6.05 0.47 -6.63
N ASP A 55 -5.28 1.16 -7.44
CA ASP A 55 -3.97 0.70 -7.84
C ASP A 55 -2.94 1.37 -6.96
N LEU A 56 -1.99 0.61 -6.46
CA LEU A 56 -0.89 1.13 -5.67
C LEU A 56 0.35 1.11 -6.53
N GLU A 57 0.96 2.26 -6.71
CA GLU A 57 2.17 2.38 -7.51
C GLU A 57 3.32 2.73 -6.59
N ILE A 58 4.36 1.94 -6.64
CA ILE A 58 5.54 2.16 -5.80
C ILE A 58 6.65 2.69 -6.67
N ALA A 59 7.03 3.92 -6.40
CA ALA A 59 7.95 4.63 -7.27
C ALA A 59 9.27 3.91 -7.49
N GLU A 60 9.86 3.42 -6.43
CA GLU A 60 11.16 2.79 -6.56
C GLU A 60 11.14 1.53 -7.37
N ARG A 61 10.02 0.86 -7.42
CA ARG A 61 9.94 -0.42 -8.10
C ARG A 61 9.29 -0.34 -9.44
N GLU A 62 8.76 0.81 -9.76
CA GLU A 62 8.04 0.99 -11.01
C GLU A 62 7.00 -0.11 -11.17
N SER A 63 6.38 -0.48 -10.09
CA SER A 63 5.40 -1.54 -10.07
C SER A 63 4.04 -1.02 -9.68
N SER A 64 3.03 -1.67 -10.17
CA SER A 64 1.67 -1.32 -9.85
C SER A 64 0.96 -2.55 -9.33
N TYR A 65 0.27 -2.43 -8.23
CA TYR A 65 -0.42 -3.53 -7.59
C TYR A 65 -1.89 -3.19 -7.45
N LYS A 66 -2.75 -4.14 -7.75
CA LYS A 66 -4.15 -3.93 -7.46
C LYS A 66 -4.34 -4.17 -5.98
N ALA A 67 -4.98 -3.23 -5.31
CA ALA A 67 -5.10 -3.28 -3.87
C ALA A 67 -6.55 -3.14 -3.44
N SER A 68 -6.91 -3.87 -2.41
CA SER A 68 -8.24 -3.77 -1.80
C SER A 68 -8.08 -3.25 -0.39
N LEU A 69 -8.93 -2.31 0.00
CA LEU A 69 -8.85 -1.71 1.31
C LEU A 69 -9.36 -2.70 2.35
N CYS A 70 -8.58 -2.97 3.37
CA CYS A 70 -8.96 -3.84 4.45
C CYS A 70 -9.41 -3.04 5.66
N TRP A 71 -8.70 -1.97 5.98
CA TRP A 71 -9.06 -1.11 7.09
C TRP A 71 -8.44 0.25 6.87
N GLN A 72 -9.00 1.23 7.53
CA GLN A 72 -8.42 2.55 7.48
C GLN A 72 -8.69 3.23 8.80
N ASP A 73 -7.74 4.01 9.26
CA ASP A 73 -7.84 4.66 10.53
C ASP A 73 -7.03 5.96 10.45
N GLY A 74 -7.71 7.07 10.33
CA GLY A 74 -7.04 8.35 10.25
C GLY A 74 -6.18 8.45 9.01
N LYS A 75 -4.88 8.46 9.20
CA LYS A 75 -3.94 8.60 8.11
C LYS A 75 -3.37 7.28 7.62
N ARG A 76 -3.77 6.18 8.23
CA ARG A 76 -3.19 4.89 7.89
C ARG A 76 -4.24 3.96 7.30
N ALA A 77 -3.79 3.06 6.48
CA ALA A 77 -4.69 2.10 5.86
C ALA A 77 -3.94 0.80 5.61
N GLY A 78 -4.66 -0.30 5.77
CA GLY A 78 -4.11 -1.60 5.40
C GLY A 78 -4.80 -2.07 4.15
N VAL A 79 -4.03 -2.60 3.23
CA VAL A 79 -4.56 -3.08 1.97
C VAL A 79 -4.10 -4.49 1.70
N ALA A 80 -4.88 -5.22 0.93
CA ALA A 80 -4.53 -6.56 0.50
C ALA A 80 -4.30 -6.55 -0.99
N PHE A 81 -3.42 -7.42 -1.45
CA PHE A 81 -3.17 -7.59 -2.87
C PHE A 81 -3.84 -8.90 -3.27
N PRO A 82 -4.99 -8.86 -3.89
CA PRO A 82 -5.67 -10.10 -4.25
C PRO A 82 -4.81 -10.87 -5.22
N ALA A 83 -4.80 -12.15 -5.07
CA ALA A 83 -4.05 -12.99 -5.97
C ALA A 83 -4.67 -12.93 -7.34
N ALA A 84 -3.88 -12.92 -8.33
CA ALA A 84 -4.37 -12.80 -9.68
C ALA A 84 -4.95 -14.07 -10.21
#